data_6ab4d0a53d46ce633c319816a847c18e
#
_entry.id   6ab4d0a53d46ce633c319816a847c18e
#
_cell.length_a   1.000
_cell.length_b   1.000
_cell.length_c   1.000
_cell.angle_alpha   90.00
_cell.angle_beta   90.00
_cell.angle_gamma   90.00
#
_symmetry.space_group_name_H-M   'P 1'
#
loop_
_entity.id
_entity.type
_entity.pdbx_description
1 polymer ?
#
loop_
_entity_poly.entity_id
_entity_poly.type
_entity_poly.pdbx_seq_one_letter_code
_entity_poly.pdbx_strand_id
1 'polypeptide(L)'
;MNVLTISGNIGRDAEVRNAGGTNVAGFSLAMKSGYGDKAQTIWVDCSLWGKQAESGLVQYLKKGQFVVVSGEMGTREHEGKTYITLRVEKVTLGGKQESQQQQAPQQRPAQQPQHGQQPAYNQAPRPAQSQYNQAPQQYAQPDFDHPPF
;
A
#
# COMPACT_ATOMS: atom_id res chain seq x y z
N MET A 1 12.12 25.00 17.56
CA MET A 1 11.51 24.90 16.20
C MET A 1 11.78 23.51 15.69
N ASN A 2 10.73 22.75 15.33
CA ASN A 2 10.87 21.44 14.72
C ASN A 2 10.15 21.46 13.37
N VAL A 3 10.64 20.68 12.41
CA VAL A 3 10.00 20.53 11.11
C VAL A 3 9.92 19.04 10.80
N LEU A 4 8.72 18.55 10.53
CA LEU A 4 8.45 17.20 10.11
C LEU A 4 7.88 17.22 8.70
N THR A 5 8.44 16.41 7.81
CA THR A 5 7.87 16.17 6.47
C THR A 5 7.48 14.72 6.36
N ILE A 6 6.22 14.48 6.05
CA ILE A 6 5.66 13.13 5.92
C ILE A 6 4.81 13.02 4.66
N SER A 7 4.69 11.80 4.17
CA SER A 7 3.81 11.47 3.05
C SER A 7 2.87 10.34 3.42
N GLY A 8 1.69 10.35 2.83
CA GLY A 8 0.68 9.31 3.09
C GLY A 8 -0.63 9.61 2.40
N ASN A 9 -1.62 8.79 2.71
CA ASN A 9 -2.97 8.96 2.19
C ASN A 9 -3.86 9.63 3.24
N ILE A 10 -4.73 10.52 2.80
CA ILE A 10 -5.72 11.16 3.65
C ILE A 10 -6.74 10.11 4.09
N GLY A 11 -6.96 9.99 5.40
CA GLY A 11 -7.86 9.00 5.98
C GLY A 11 -9.33 9.44 6.03
N ARG A 12 -9.56 10.75 6.12
CA ARG A 12 -10.87 11.39 6.08
C ARG A 12 -10.80 12.73 5.36
N ASP A 13 -11.90 13.17 4.76
CA ASP A 13 -12.00 14.47 4.11
C ASP A 13 -11.59 15.58 5.07
N ALA A 14 -10.93 16.61 4.54
CA ALA A 14 -10.61 17.78 5.34
C ALA A 14 -11.87 18.56 5.68
N GLU A 15 -12.02 18.90 6.96
CA GLU A 15 -13.15 19.68 7.49
C GLU A 15 -12.66 21.02 7.98
N VAL A 16 -13.31 22.09 7.52
CA VAL A 16 -13.04 23.45 7.99
C VAL A 16 -13.91 23.75 9.20
N ARG A 17 -13.29 24.23 10.25
CA ARG A 17 -13.95 24.69 11.47
C ARG A 17 -13.37 26.03 11.93
N ASN A 18 -14.14 26.81 12.67
CA ASN A 18 -13.63 28.03 13.31
C ASN A 18 -13.09 27.67 14.70
N ALA A 19 -11.87 28.09 14.98
CA ALA A 19 -11.22 27.93 16.27
C ALA A 19 -10.73 29.30 16.75
N GLY A 20 -11.47 29.93 17.68
CA GLY A 20 -11.08 31.21 18.25
C GLY A 20 -10.96 32.35 17.24
N GLY A 21 -11.86 32.41 16.26
CA GLY A 21 -11.86 33.45 15.22
C GLY A 21 -10.94 33.15 14.02
N THR A 22 -10.28 32.00 14.01
CA THR A 22 -9.42 31.56 12.90
C THR A 22 -9.96 30.27 12.30
N ASN A 23 -10.02 30.19 10.97
CA ASN A 23 -10.42 28.97 10.28
C ASN A 23 -9.28 27.93 10.29
N VAL A 24 -9.66 26.70 10.60
CA VAL A 24 -8.74 25.55 10.65
C VAL A 24 -9.32 24.42 9.85
N ALA A 25 -8.58 23.91 8.86
CA ALA A 25 -8.94 22.69 8.15
C ALA A 25 -8.19 21.51 8.77
N GLY A 26 -8.96 20.56 9.34
CA GLY A 26 -8.43 19.36 9.99
C GLY A 26 -8.62 18.13 9.12
N PHE A 27 -7.58 17.29 8.99
CA PHE A 27 -7.63 15.99 8.33
C PHE A 27 -6.67 15.01 8.99
N SER A 28 -6.91 13.71 8.81
CA SER A 28 -5.99 12.67 9.28
C SER A 28 -5.15 12.13 8.13
N LEU A 29 -3.87 11.87 8.37
CA LEU A 29 -2.95 11.30 7.42
C LEU A 29 -2.52 9.91 7.87
N ALA A 30 -2.67 8.91 7.00
CA ALA A 30 -2.19 7.56 7.17
C ALA A 30 -0.80 7.43 6.54
N MET A 31 0.22 7.36 7.37
CA MET A 31 1.61 7.19 6.98
C MET A 31 2.01 5.73 7.19
N LYS A 32 2.66 5.11 6.19
CA LYS A 32 3.26 3.78 6.36
C LYS A 32 4.64 3.90 6.99
N SER A 33 4.90 3.07 7.99
CA SER A 33 6.20 2.94 8.65
C SER A 33 6.60 1.47 8.71
N GLY A 34 7.86 1.17 8.46
CA GLY A 34 8.37 -0.20 8.39
C GLY A 34 8.27 -0.81 6.99
N TYR A 35 8.71 -2.06 6.89
CA TYR A 35 8.77 -2.81 5.62
C TYR A 35 8.28 -4.25 5.81
N GLY A 36 7.72 -4.84 4.76
CA GLY A 36 7.21 -6.22 4.77
C GLY A 36 6.14 -6.43 5.84
N ASP A 37 6.21 -7.56 6.54
CA ASP A 37 5.25 -7.97 7.56
C ASP A 37 5.27 -7.09 8.82
N LYS A 38 6.32 -6.27 8.99
CA LYS A 38 6.46 -5.30 10.07
C LYS A 38 5.95 -3.91 9.72
N ALA A 39 5.40 -3.74 8.52
CA ALA A 39 4.82 -2.47 8.11
C ALA A 39 3.58 -2.16 8.95
N GLN A 40 3.53 -0.96 9.50
CA GLN A 40 2.41 -0.46 10.29
C GLN A 40 1.95 0.91 9.78
N THR A 41 0.71 1.23 10.04
CA THR A 41 0.16 2.54 9.73
C THR A 41 0.22 3.43 10.95
N ILE A 42 0.85 4.58 10.80
CA ILE A 42 0.86 5.64 11.82
C ILE A 42 -0.12 6.71 11.37
N TRP A 43 -1.03 7.08 12.27
CA TRP A 43 -2.00 8.13 12.04
C TRP A 43 -1.49 9.45 12.61
N VAL A 44 -1.56 10.50 11.79
CA VAL A 44 -1.16 11.85 12.16
C VAL A 44 -2.33 12.81 11.96
N ASP A 45 -2.69 13.55 13.00
CA ASP A 45 -3.71 14.60 12.93
C ASP A 45 -3.09 15.87 12.35
N CYS A 46 -3.49 16.24 11.15
CA CYS A 46 -3.00 17.41 10.43
C CYS A 46 -3.96 18.58 10.53
N SER A 47 -3.43 19.79 10.67
CA SER A 47 -4.20 21.03 10.71
C SER A 47 -3.58 22.12 9.85
N LEU A 48 -4.37 22.70 8.94
CA LEU A 48 -4.07 23.91 8.18
C LEU A 48 -4.74 25.09 8.85
N TRP A 49 -4.05 26.21 9.00
CA TRP A 49 -4.53 27.38 9.73
C TRP A 49 -4.70 28.61 8.85
N GLY A 50 -5.68 29.45 9.18
CA GLY A 50 -5.93 30.74 8.57
C GLY A 50 -6.15 30.67 7.06
N LYS A 51 -5.43 31.48 6.30
CA LYS A 51 -5.59 31.57 4.84
C LYS A 51 -5.41 30.24 4.11
N GLN A 52 -4.63 29.32 4.65
CA GLN A 52 -4.46 27.99 4.05
C GLN A 52 -5.71 27.13 4.22
N ALA A 53 -6.40 27.27 5.35
CA ALA A 53 -7.67 26.58 5.61
C ALA A 53 -8.82 27.12 4.74
N GLU A 54 -8.71 28.35 4.26
CA GLU A 54 -9.69 29.02 3.39
C GLU A 54 -9.36 28.85 1.91
N SER A 55 -8.20 28.30 1.60
CA SER A 55 -7.75 28.15 0.22
C SER A 55 -8.52 27.08 -0.52
N GLY A 56 -8.59 27.21 -1.85
CA GLY A 56 -9.15 26.17 -2.73
C GLY A 56 -8.44 24.80 -2.64
N LEU A 57 -7.30 24.72 -1.94
CA LEU A 57 -6.59 23.48 -1.71
C LEU A 57 -7.40 22.48 -0.88
N VAL A 58 -8.20 22.96 0.09
CA VAL A 58 -8.95 22.10 1.03
C VAL A 58 -9.93 21.19 0.30
N GLN A 59 -10.54 21.63 -0.78
CA GLN A 59 -11.46 20.82 -1.61
C GLN A 59 -10.80 19.58 -2.22
N TYR A 60 -9.47 19.59 -2.39
CA TYR A 60 -8.69 18.48 -2.92
C TYR A 60 -8.16 17.54 -1.82
N LEU A 61 -8.27 17.92 -0.55
CA LEU A 61 -7.87 17.10 0.59
C LEU A 61 -8.97 16.10 0.96
N LYS A 62 -9.18 15.15 0.06
CA LYS A 62 -10.22 14.12 0.16
C LYS A 62 -9.64 12.79 0.63
N LYS A 63 -10.46 11.97 1.28
CA LYS A 63 -10.11 10.61 1.69
C LYS A 63 -9.49 9.82 0.52
N GLY A 64 -8.34 9.19 0.80
CA GLY A 64 -7.60 8.39 -0.18
C GLY A 64 -6.61 9.19 -1.04
N GLN A 65 -6.66 10.53 -1.04
CA GLN A 65 -5.69 11.35 -1.76
C GLN A 65 -4.30 11.20 -1.14
N PHE A 66 -3.30 10.92 -1.97
CA PHE A 66 -1.90 10.93 -1.55
C PHE A 66 -1.38 12.36 -1.48
N VAL A 67 -0.75 12.69 -0.36
CA VAL A 67 -0.18 14.02 -0.13
C VAL A 67 1.19 13.93 0.55
N VAL A 68 2.00 14.95 0.34
CA VAL A 68 3.20 15.22 1.12
C VAL A 68 2.94 16.49 1.92
N VAL A 69 3.09 16.43 3.22
CA VAL A 69 2.87 17.55 4.12
C VAL A 69 4.13 17.87 4.92
N SER A 70 4.38 19.13 5.14
CA SER A 70 5.49 19.62 5.98
C SER A 70 4.98 20.65 6.95
N GLY A 71 5.50 20.63 8.17
CA GLY A 71 5.09 21.56 9.22
C GLY A 71 5.67 21.22 10.58
N GLU A 72 5.11 21.83 11.60
CA GLU A 72 5.52 21.67 12.99
C GLU A 72 4.81 20.48 13.65
N MET A 73 5.59 19.53 14.17
CA MET A 73 5.08 18.35 14.87
C MET A 73 4.81 18.69 16.34
N GLY A 74 3.70 18.20 16.84
CA GLY A 74 3.35 18.22 18.25
C GLY A 74 2.68 16.93 18.68
N THR A 75 2.22 16.87 19.89
CA THR A 75 1.42 15.79 20.44
C THR A 75 0.19 16.35 21.15
N ARG A 76 -0.87 15.57 21.17
CA ARG A 76 -2.09 15.87 21.91
C ARG A 76 -2.54 14.64 22.68
N GLU A 77 -2.86 14.81 23.94
CA GLU A 77 -3.48 13.75 24.72
C GLU A 77 -5.01 13.89 24.69
N HIS A 78 -5.68 12.78 24.51
CA HIS A 78 -7.13 12.68 24.59
C HIS A 78 -7.52 11.28 25.09
N GLU A 79 -8.30 11.22 26.15
CA GLU A 79 -8.77 9.96 26.78
C GLU A 79 -7.61 9.00 27.12
N GLY A 80 -6.49 9.52 27.64
CA GLY A 80 -5.31 8.73 28.00
C GLY A 80 -4.51 8.17 26.81
N LYS A 81 -4.81 8.63 25.57
CA LYS A 81 -4.05 8.29 24.37
C LYS A 81 -3.32 9.50 23.83
N THR A 82 -2.08 9.28 23.43
CA THR A 82 -1.27 10.31 22.78
C THR A 82 -1.43 10.23 21.27
N TYR A 83 -1.80 11.34 20.66
CA TYR A 83 -1.93 11.51 19.20
C TYR A 83 -0.81 12.39 18.70
N ILE A 84 -0.22 12.00 17.58
CA ILE A 84 0.74 12.84 16.85
C ILE A 84 -0.03 13.89 16.09
N THR A 85 0.35 15.15 16.24
CA THR A 85 -0.27 16.27 15.52
C THR A 85 0.76 16.96 14.62
N LEU A 86 0.31 17.50 13.50
CA LEU A 86 1.13 18.27 12.57
C LEU A 86 0.40 19.57 12.22
N ARG A 87 0.97 20.70 12.62
CA ARG A 87 0.55 22.00 12.13
C ARG A 87 1.18 22.21 10.76
N VAL A 88 0.39 22.04 9.73
CA VAL A 88 0.86 22.01 8.35
C VAL A 88 1.15 23.41 7.83
N GLU A 89 2.34 23.61 7.29
CA GLU A 89 2.76 24.84 6.62
C GLU A 89 2.76 24.70 5.12
N LYS A 90 3.04 23.49 4.61
CA LYS A 90 3.07 23.20 3.17
C LYS A 90 2.40 21.87 2.87
N VAL A 91 1.56 21.88 1.83
CA VAL A 91 0.94 20.67 1.27
C VAL A 91 1.31 20.56 -0.21
N THR A 92 1.73 19.39 -0.60
CA THR A 92 1.92 19.02 -2.01
C THR A 92 1.00 17.84 -2.31
N LEU A 93 0.09 18.03 -3.27
CA LEU A 93 -0.79 16.95 -3.73
C LEU A 93 0.05 16.01 -4.60
N GLY A 94 0.08 14.73 -4.23
CA GLY A 94 0.63 13.69 -5.08
C GLY A 94 -0.38 13.30 -6.16
N GLY A 95 0.10 12.72 -7.27
CA GLY A 95 -0.78 12.09 -8.26
C GLY A 95 -1.62 11.00 -7.58
N LYS A 96 -2.84 10.75 -8.07
CA LYS A 96 -3.61 9.58 -7.66
C LYS A 96 -2.72 8.35 -7.90
N GLN A 97 -2.33 7.66 -6.82
CA GLN A 97 -1.97 6.27 -6.97
C GLN A 97 -3.27 5.58 -7.40
N GLU A 98 -3.40 5.33 -8.68
CA GLU A 98 -4.31 4.28 -9.12
C GLU A 98 -3.86 3.05 -8.35
N SER A 99 -4.70 2.62 -7.43
CA SER A 99 -4.59 1.31 -6.82
C SER A 99 -4.46 0.36 -8.01
N GLN A 100 -3.27 -0.21 -8.23
CA GLN A 100 -3.15 -1.39 -9.06
C GLN A 100 -4.02 -2.43 -8.36
N GLN A 101 -5.32 -2.40 -8.69
CA GLN A 101 -6.13 -3.60 -8.60
C GLN A 101 -5.34 -4.63 -9.40
N GLN A 102 -4.75 -5.57 -8.69
CA GLN A 102 -4.32 -6.82 -9.28
C GLN A 102 -5.49 -7.28 -10.17
N GLN A 103 -5.35 -7.02 -11.46
CA GLN A 103 -6.18 -7.68 -12.45
C GLN A 103 -5.91 -9.17 -12.23
N ALA A 104 -6.88 -9.84 -11.63
CA ALA A 104 -6.95 -11.27 -11.67
C ALA A 104 -6.73 -11.70 -13.12
N PRO A 105 -5.88 -12.71 -13.39
CA PRO A 105 -5.66 -13.17 -14.74
C PRO A 105 -7.02 -13.51 -15.36
N GLN A 106 -7.44 -12.74 -16.36
CA GLN A 106 -8.60 -13.09 -17.17
C GLN A 106 -8.31 -14.47 -17.77
N GLN A 107 -9.00 -15.48 -17.28
CA GLN A 107 -9.08 -16.77 -17.93
C GLN A 107 -9.58 -16.50 -19.35
N ARG A 108 -8.70 -16.67 -20.32
CA ARG A 108 -9.07 -16.73 -21.73
C ARG A 108 -10.09 -17.85 -21.89
N PRO A 109 -11.25 -17.62 -22.52
CA PRO A 109 -12.16 -18.71 -22.84
C PRO A 109 -11.39 -19.74 -23.71
N ALA A 110 -11.38 -20.96 -23.26
CA ALA A 110 -10.85 -22.07 -24.06
C ALA A 110 -11.64 -22.13 -25.38
N GLN A 111 -10.97 -21.89 -26.49
CA GLN A 111 -11.50 -22.17 -27.80
C GLN A 111 -11.70 -23.68 -27.88
N GLN A 112 -12.96 -24.11 -28.05
CA GLN A 112 -13.32 -25.49 -28.40
C GLN A 112 -12.68 -25.82 -29.74
N PRO A 113 -11.97 -26.95 -29.86
CA PRO A 113 -11.59 -27.45 -31.18
C PRO A 113 -12.82 -27.99 -31.89
N GLN A 114 -13.14 -27.42 -33.05
CA GLN A 114 -14.11 -27.96 -33.97
C GLN A 114 -13.65 -29.35 -34.48
N HIS A 115 -14.53 -30.29 -34.32
CA HIS A 115 -14.47 -31.61 -34.97
C HIS A 115 -14.35 -31.48 -36.50
N GLY A 116 -13.22 -31.86 -37.04
CA GLY A 116 -12.99 -32.11 -38.45
C GLY A 116 -12.53 -33.55 -38.59
N GLN A 117 -13.28 -34.31 -39.36
CA GLN A 117 -13.32 -35.72 -39.70
C GLN A 117 -11.96 -36.41 -39.88
N GLN A 118 -11.91 -37.67 -39.40
CA GLN A 118 -10.88 -38.68 -39.69
C GLN A 118 -10.76 -39.00 -41.17
N PRO A 119 -9.60 -39.51 -41.59
CA PRO A 119 -9.58 -40.91 -42.02
C PRO A 119 -8.49 -41.75 -41.34
N ALA A 120 -8.87 -42.99 -41.14
CA ALA A 120 -8.11 -44.08 -40.57
C ALA A 120 -6.91 -44.51 -41.43
N TYR A 121 -5.77 -44.83 -40.81
CA TYR A 121 -4.84 -45.84 -41.32
C TYR A 121 -4.04 -46.49 -40.17
N ASN A 122 -4.33 -47.76 -40.02
CA ASN A 122 -3.47 -48.95 -39.75
C ASN A 122 -2.38 -48.90 -38.65
N GLN A 123 -2.61 -49.88 -37.81
CA GLN A 123 -1.88 -50.71 -36.86
C GLN A 123 -0.39 -50.92 -37.08
N ALA A 124 0.37 -50.94 -35.99
CA ALA A 124 1.15 -52.06 -35.44
C ALA A 124 2.33 -51.54 -34.56
N PRO A 125 3.08 -52.39 -33.82
CA PRO A 125 2.82 -52.60 -32.38
C PRO A 125 3.96 -52.05 -31.46
N ARG A 126 3.71 -52.09 -30.14
CA ARG A 126 4.65 -51.79 -29.08
C ARG A 126 5.90 -52.65 -29.11
N PRO A 127 7.02 -52.12 -28.55
CA PRO A 127 7.60 -52.87 -27.43
C PRO A 127 7.80 -52.03 -26.17
N ALA A 128 7.90 -52.78 -25.11
CA ALA A 128 7.86 -52.39 -23.68
C ALA A 128 9.18 -51.88 -23.12
N GLN A 129 9.05 -51.25 -21.95
CA GLN A 129 9.98 -51.22 -20.81
C GLN A 129 11.19 -50.28 -20.88
N SER A 130 11.23 -49.34 -19.97
CA SER A 130 12.24 -49.35 -18.87
C SER A 130 11.84 -48.37 -17.78
N GLN A 131 11.61 -48.92 -16.62
CA GLN A 131 11.57 -48.23 -15.32
C GLN A 131 12.98 -47.73 -15.00
N TYR A 132 13.13 -46.45 -14.73
CA TYR A 132 14.25 -45.97 -13.93
C TYR A 132 13.70 -45.23 -12.73
N ASN A 133 13.79 -45.94 -11.64
CA ASN A 133 13.68 -45.47 -10.28
C ASN A 133 14.92 -44.63 -9.95
N GLN A 134 14.76 -43.34 -9.65
CA GLN A 134 15.81 -42.58 -9.01
C GLN A 134 15.23 -41.85 -7.80
N ALA A 135 15.80 -42.21 -6.66
CA ALA A 135 15.54 -41.68 -5.34
C ALA A 135 15.88 -40.21 -5.19
N PRO A 136 15.24 -39.48 -4.26
CA PRO A 136 15.56 -38.07 -3.99
C PRO A 136 16.85 -37.94 -3.20
N GLN A 137 17.76 -37.13 -3.69
CA GLN A 137 18.96 -36.73 -2.96
C GLN A 137 18.58 -35.70 -1.89
N GLN A 138 18.85 -36.04 -0.66
CA GLN A 138 18.86 -35.14 0.50
C GLN A 138 20.01 -34.14 0.33
N TYR A 139 19.65 -32.87 0.24
CA TYR A 139 20.62 -31.78 0.42
C TYR A 139 20.79 -31.54 1.91
N ALA A 140 22.01 -31.79 2.39
CA ALA A 140 22.46 -31.43 3.73
C ALA A 140 22.44 -29.90 3.89
N GLN A 141 21.84 -29.47 5.00
CA GLN A 141 21.91 -28.07 5.44
C GLN A 141 23.31 -27.79 6.03
N PRO A 142 23.95 -26.66 5.74
CA PRO A 142 25.10 -26.22 6.50
C PRO A 142 24.66 -25.57 7.81
N ASP A 143 25.17 -26.11 8.91
CA ASP A 143 25.14 -25.55 10.25
C ASP A 143 25.88 -24.19 10.27
N PHE A 144 25.16 -23.13 10.60
CA PHE A 144 25.75 -21.87 11.04
C PHE A 144 25.52 -21.74 12.56
N ASP A 145 26.33 -22.47 13.29
CA ASP A 145 26.56 -22.19 14.71
C ASP A 145 27.88 -21.42 14.79
N HIS A 146 27.78 -20.16 15.20
CA HIS A 146 28.65 -19.35 16.06
C HIS A 146 28.65 -17.86 15.66
N PRO A 147 28.20 -16.94 16.53
CA PRO A 147 28.54 -15.54 16.45
C PRO A 147 29.86 -15.28 17.17
N PRO A 148 30.79 -14.53 16.62
CA PRO A 148 31.83 -13.90 17.40
C PRO A 148 31.42 -12.46 17.75
N PHE A 149 31.40 -12.22 19.07
CA PHE A 149 31.41 -10.95 19.82
C PHE A 149 30.12 -10.14 19.87
#